data_aab5de7d12af8c37b96660a666d56d40
#
_entry.id   aab5de7d12af8c37b96660a666d56d40
#
_cell.length_a   1.000
_cell.length_b   1.000
_cell.length_c   1.000
_cell.angle_alpha   90.00
_cell.angle_beta   90.00
_cell.angle_gamma   90.00
#
_symmetry.space_group_name_H-M   'P 1'
#
loop_
_entity.id
_entity.type
_entity.pdbx_description
1 polymer ?
#
loop_
_entity_poly.entity_id
_entity_poly.type
_entity_poly.pdbx_seq_one_letter_code
_entity_poly.pdbx_strand_id
1 'polypeptide(L)'
;MSVRRVMGTETEYAVSAPGQGRYNPVQLSFDVVGAASDASRSHIRWDYRQEDPVNDARGTRLERAAAHPDLLTDAPQLNITNVIAPNGGRIYVDHAHPEYSAPETTDPFEAVRYDRAGDLIMRAAAAKASETTGRKIVLHRNNVDGKGASWGTHENYMMLRSVPFDLVTRLMTTHFVSRQIFLSLIHISEPTRL
;
A
#
# COMPACT_ATOMS: atom_id res chain seq x y z
N MET A 1 26.51 17.74 -8.46
CA MET A 1 25.51 16.96 -9.22
C MET A 1 24.25 16.92 -8.41
N SER A 2 23.13 17.41 -8.95
CA SER A 2 21.84 17.23 -8.29
C SER A 2 21.42 15.77 -8.42
N VAL A 3 21.20 15.10 -7.29
CA VAL A 3 20.62 13.76 -7.28
C VAL A 3 19.15 13.89 -7.70
N ARG A 4 18.76 13.17 -8.75
CA ARG A 4 17.34 13.04 -9.08
C ARG A 4 16.66 12.36 -7.88
N ARG A 5 15.74 13.05 -7.26
CA ARG A 5 15.01 12.54 -6.12
C ARG A 5 13.86 11.68 -6.65
N VAL A 6 13.96 10.39 -6.42
CA VAL A 6 12.90 9.46 -6.74
C VAL A 6 11.92 9.46 -5.56
N MET A 7 10.65 9.43 -5.87
CA MET A 7 9.57 9.27 -4.90
C MET A 7 8.57 8.24 -5.40
N GLY A 8 7.89 7.58 -4.46
CA GLY A 8 6.80 6.66 -4.73
C GLY A 8 5.75 6.75 -3.63
N THR A 9 4.54 6.35 -3.95
CA THR A 9 3.42 6.33 -3.00
C THR A 9 2.77 4.95 -2.98
N GLU A 10 2.27 4.57 -1.81
CA GLU A 10 1.50 3.35 -1.60
C GLU A 10 0.19 3.72 -0.92
N THR A 11 -0.89 3.06 -1.30
CA THR A 11 -2.21 3.31 -0.74
C THR A 11 -2.88 1.99 -0.41
N GLU A 12 -3.22 1.81 0.85
CA GLU A 12 -4.07 0.72 1.34
C GLU A 12 -5.54 1.11 1.19
N TYR A 13 -6.36 0.12 0.85
CA TYR A 13 -7.81 0.29 0.75
C TYR A 13 -8.52 -0.61 1.76
N ALA A 14 -9.51 -0.06 2.44
CA ALA A 14 -10.46 -0.90 3.14
C ALA A 14 -11.36 -1.60 2.12
N VAL A 15 -11.77 -2.83 2.42
CA VAL A 15 -12.65 -3.61 1.57
C VAL A 15 -13.89 -4.05 2.33
N SER A 16 -15.05 -3.94 1.69
CA SER A 16 -16.31 -4.36 2.27
C SER A 16 -17.21 -5.06 1.26
N ALA A 17 -18.17 -5.84 1.76
CA ALA A 17 -19.22 -6.46 0.96
C ALA A 17 -20.61 -6.02 1.50
N PRO A 18 -21.10 -4.84 1.10
CA PRO A 18 -22.40 -4.33 1.59
C PRO A 18 -23.54 -5.29 1.26
N GLY A 19 -24.45 -5.48 2.22
CA GLY A 19 -25.57 -6.40 2.09
C GLY A 19 -25.26 -7.84 2.51
N GLN A 20 -24.02 -8.16 2.85
CA GLN A 20 -23.65 -9.45 3.41
C GLN A 20 -23.44 -9.32 4.93
N GLY A 21 -24.09 -10.19 5.71
CA GLY A 21 -24.03 -10.13 7.18
C GLY A 21 -22.64 -10.44 7.75
N ARG A 22 -21.88 -11.35 7.13
CA ARG A 22 -20.49 -11.67 7.48
C ARG A 22 -19.69 -11.90 6.21
N TYR A 23 -18.50 -11.33 6.17
CA TYR A 23 -17.53 -11.56 5.10
C TYR A 23 -16.11 -11.57 5.68
N ASN A 24 -15.19 -12.20 4.97
CA ASN A 24 -13.77 -12.24 5.32
C ASN A 24 -13.04 -11.15 4.50
N PRO A 25 -12.53 -10.08 5.13
CA PRO A 25 -11.81 -9.01 4.42
C PRO A 25 -10.56 -9.50 3.69
N VAL A 26 -9.85 -10.48 4.27
CA VAL A 26 -8.67 -11.08 3.66
C VAL A 26 -9.04 -11.75 2.33
N GLN A 27 -10.12 -12.53 2.32
CA GLN A 27 -10.59 -13.19 1.09
C GLN A 27 -11.04 -12.16 0.05
N LEU A 28 -11.76 -11.12 0.45
CA LEU A 28 -12.16 -10.04 -0.47
C LEU A 28 -10.95 -9.31 -1.06
N SER A 29 -9.89 -9.14 -0.27
CA SER A 29 -8.64 -8.54 -0.75
C SER A 29 -7.95 -9.41 -1.79
N PHE A 30 -7.91 -10.73 -1.59
CA PHE A 30 -7.43 -11.67 -2.60
C PHE A 30 -8.30 -11.65 -3.86
N ASP A 31 -9.61 -11.59 -3.73
CA ASP A 31 -10.54 -11.52 -4.86
C ASP A 31 -10.27 -10.26 -5.70
N VAL A 32 -10.06 -9.11 -5.06
CA VAL A 32 -9.72 -7.84 -5.74
C VAL A 32 -8.36 -7.91 -6.43
N VAL A 33 -7.33 -8.35 -5.73
CA VAL A 33 -5.97 -8.45 -6.29
C VAL A 33 -5.93 -9.45 -7.43
N GLY A 34 -6.58 -10.61 -7.27
CA GLY A 34 -6.72 -11.60 -8.33
C GLY A 34 -7.45 -11.07 -9.56
N ALA A 35 -8.49 -10.26 -9.36
CA ALA A 35 -9.24 -9.64 -10.45
C ALA A 35 -8.47 -8.55 -11.18
N ALA A 36 -7.51 -7.89 -10.52
CA ALA A 36 -6.62 -6.92 -11.14
C ALA A 36 -5.67 -7.57 -12.16
N SER A 37 -5.46 -8.88 -12.05
CA SER A 37 -4.63 -9.61 -13.01
C SER A 37 -5.32 -9.72 -14.35
N ASP A 38 -4.61 -9.35 -15.42
CA ASP A 38 -4.94 -9.84 -16.75
C ASP A 38 -4.23 -11.18 -16.93
N ALA A 39 -4.99 -12.26 -17.18
CA ALA A 39 -4.53 -13.65 -17.10
C ALA A 39 -3.26 -13.99 -17.93
N SER A 40 -2.83 -13.08 -18.77
CA SER A 40 -1.68 -13.27 -19.66
C SER A 40 -0.39 -12.58 -19.22
N ARG A 41 -0.38 -11.66 -18.24
CA ARG A 41 0.74 -10.72 -18.12
C ARG A 41 1.35 -10.49 -16.73
N SER A 42 0.72 -10.93 -15.63
CA SER A 42 1.05 -10.25 -14.38
C SER A 42 1.22 -11.10 -13.13
N HIS A 43 1.36 -12.41 -13.26
CA HIS A 43 1.65 -13.25 -12.11
C HIS A 43 3.12 -13.13 -11.71
N ILE A 44 3.43 -12.35 -10.70
CA ILE A 44 4.74 -12.37 -10.06
C ILE A 44 4.63 -13.22 -8.81
N ARG A 45 5.40 -14.30 -8.79
CA ARG A 45 5.72 -14.97 -7.54
C ARG A 45 6.82 -14.16 -6.87
N TRP A 46 6.48 -13.50 -5.79
CA TRP A 46 7.49 -12.84 -4.99
C TRP A 46 8.31 -13.89 -4.26
N ASP A 47 9.62 -13.86 -4.47
CA ASP A 47 10.56 -14.79 -3.82
C ASP A 47 11.41 -14.02 -2.81
N TYR A 48 11.01 -14.05 -1.55
CA TYR A 48 11.73 -13.41 -0.45
C TYR A 48 13.03 -14.13 -0.07
N ARG A 49 13.36 -15.29 -0.65
CA ARG A 49 14.58 -16.03 -0.31
C ARG A 49 15.86 -15.29 -0.64
N GLN A 50 15.79 -14.31 -1.54
CA GLN A 50 16.92 -13.48 -1.93
C GLN A 50 17.01 -12.17 -1.14
N GLU A 51 16.03 -11.88 -0.32
CA GLU A 51 15.99 -10.70 0.52
C GLU A 51 16.38 -11.04 1.95
N ASP A 52 17.10 -10.14 2.62
CA ASP A 52 17.38 -10.23 4.05
C ASP A 52 16.66 -9.07 4.77
N PRO A 53 15.36 -9.22 5.09
CA PRO A 53 14.56 -8.14 5.66
C PRO A 53 15.02 -7.72 7.07
N VAL A 54 15.85 -8.53 7.72
CA VAL A 54 16.43 -8.20 9.03
C VAL A 54 17.73 -7.42 8.93
N ASN A 55 18.25 -7.21 7.72
CA ASN A 55 19.48 -6.48 7.47
C ASN A 55 19.17 -5.08 6.94
N ASP A 56 19.14 -4.12 7.84
CA ASP A 56 18.89 -2.73 7.48
C ASP A 56 20.03 -2.18 6.59
N ALA A 57 19.64 -1.42 5.56
CA ALA A 57 20.58 -0.72 4.69
C ALA A 57 21.50 0.28 5.42
N ARG A 58 21.22 0.62 6.66
CA ARG A 58 22.06 1.42 7.56
C ARG A 58 23.17 0.59 8.23
N GLY A 59 23.20 -0.72 7.97
CA GLY A 59 24.17 -1.63 8.59
C GLY A 59 23.73 -2.18 9.97
N THR A 60 22.53 -1.89 10.39
CA THR A 60 21.94 -2.48 11.59
C THR A 60 21.32 -3.82 11.22
N ARG A 61 21.68 -4.87 11.90
CA ARG A 61 21.08 -6.19 11.74
C ARG A 61 20.22 -6.52 12.95
N LEU A 62 18.94 -6.77 12.69
CA LEU A 62 18.04 -7.27 13.72
C LEU A 62 18.28 -8.79 13.90
N GLU A 63 18.39 -9.24 15.14
CA GLU A 63 18.42 -10.67 15.44
C GLU A 63 17.11 -11.34 14.98
N ARG A 64 17.20 -12.47 14.26
CA ARG A 64 15.99 -13.18 13.76
C ARG A 64 14.99 -13.49 14.88
N ALA A 65 15.46 -13.78 16.06
CA ALA A 65 14.60 -14.03 17.23
C ALA A 65 13.83 -12.80 17.72
N ALA A 66 14.29 -11.59 17.37
CA ALA A 66 13.64 -10.32 17.70
C ALA A 66 12.84 -9.74 16.53
N ALA A 67 12.91 -10.38 15.36
CA ALA A 67 12.15 -9.94 14.18
C ALA A 67 10.68 -10.36 14.29
N HIS A 68 9.78 -9.51 13.82
CA HIS A 68 8.38 -9.87 13.72
C HIS A 68 8.21 -11.09 12.79
N PRO A 69 7.34 -12.07 13.11
CA PRO A 69 7.16 -13.27 12.29
C PRO A 69 6.90 -12.99 10.81
N ASP A 70 6.20 -11.92 10.49
CA ASP A 70 5.88 -11.52 9.11
C ASP A 70 7.12 -11.14 8.29
N LEU A 71 8.22 -10.72 8.96
CA LEU A 71 9.50 -10.44 8.33
C LEU A 71 10.33 -11.70 8.03
N LEU A 72 9.89 -12.86 8.52
CA LEU A 72 10.62 -14.12 8.45
C LEU A 72 9.98 -15.16 7.54
N THR A 73 8.90 -14.82 6.84
CA THR A 73 8.20 -15.76 5.97
C THR A 73 9.00 -15.99 4.68
N ASP A 74 9.75 -17.08 4.66
CA ASP A 74 10.42 -17.59 3.45
C ASP A 74 9.47 -18.49 2.61
N ALA A 75 8.19 -18.62 3.01
CA ALA A 75 7.24 -19.49 2.33
C ALA A 75 6.83 -18.91 0.97
N PRO A 76 6.92 -19.68 -0.12
CA PRO A 76 6.39 -19.27 -1.40
C PRO A 76 4.89 -18.97 -1.27
N GLN A 77 4.46 -17.80 -1.68
CA GLN A 77 3.04 -17.49 -1.69
C GLN A 77 2.33 -18.36 -2.74
N LEU A 78 1.42 -19.22 -2.28
CA LEU A 78 0.68 -20.15 -3.14
C LEU A 78 -0.45 -19.44 -3.90
N ASN A 79 -0.89 -18.29 -3.43
CA ASN A 79 -1.95 -17.48 -4.02
C ASN A 79 -1.38 -16.30 -4.80
N ILE A 80 -2.18 -15.77 -5.73
CA ILE A 80 -1.87 -14.52 -6.42
C ILE A 80 -2.06 -13.39 -5.43
N THR A 81 -0.98 -12.99 -4.80
CA THR A 81 -0.96 -11.90 -3.83
C THR A 81 -0.32 -10.64 -4.39
N ASN A 82 0.25 -10.74 -5.59
CA ASN A 82 0.99 -9.66 -6.24
C ASN A 82 0.70 -9.65 -7.73
N VAL A 83 0.36 -8.48 -8.24
CA VAL A 83 0.07 -8.23 -9.65
C VAL A 83 0.77 -6.94 -10.07
N ILE A 84 1.35 -6.92 -11.27
CA ILE A 84 1.80 -5.67 -11.88
C ILE A 84 0.63 -5.03 -12.64
N ALA A 85 0.33 -3.79 -12.30
CA ALA A 85 -0.65 -2.98 -12.99
C ALA A 85 -0.15 -2.55 -14.39
N PRO A 86 -1.06 -2.22 -15.33
CA PRO A 86 -0.67 -1.81 -16.69
C PRO A 86 0.25 -0.60 -16.77
N ASN A 87 0.24 0.25 -15.76
CA ASN A 87 1.10 1.43 -15.63
C ASN A 87 2.45 1.15 -14.95
N GLY A 88 2.74 -0.11 -14.63
CA GLY A 88 3.97 -0.51 -13.92
C GLY A 88 3.87 -0.44 -12.39
N GLY A 89 2.74 -0.01 -11.83
CA GLY A 89 2.49 -0.08 -10.40
C GLY A 89 2.29 -1.52 -9.93
N ARG A 90 2.33 -1.72 -8.63
CA ARG A 90 2.12 -3.03 -8.00
C ARG A 90 0.80 -3.04 -7.24
N ILE A 91 0.04 -4.13 -7.37
CA ILE A 91 -1.16 -4.38 -6.60
C ILE A 91 -0.95 -5.67 -5.81
N TYR A 92 -1.17 -5.63 -4.52
CA TYR A 92 -0.90 -6.78 -3.66
C TYR A 92 -1.81 -6.78 -2.43
N VAL A 93 -1.76 -7.87 -1.69
CA VAL A 93 -2.43 -7.95 -0.38
C VAL A 93 -1.38 -7.69 0.68
N ASP A 94 -1.57 -6.61 1.44
CA ASP A 94 -0.85 -6.37 2.68
C ASP A 94 -1.79 -6.59 3.87
N HIS A 95 -1.44 -7.54 4.74
CA HIS A 95 -2.29 -8.01 5.84
C HIS A 95 -3.69 -8.45 5.35
N ALA A 96 -4.67 -7.60 5.47
CA ALA A 96 -6.05 -7.83 5.01
C ALA A 96 -6.52 -6.77 4.01
N HIS A 97 -5.59 -5.94 3.49
CA HIS A 97 -5.88 -4.79 2.65
C HIS A 97 -5.39 -5.03 1.23
N PRO A 98 -6.21 -4.75 0.22
CA PRO A 98 -5.68 -4.60 -1.13
C PRO A 98 -4.93 -3.27 -1.20
N GLU A 99 -3.69 -3.32 -1.63
CA GLU A 99 -2.79 -2.17 -1.68
C GLU A 99 -2.27 -1.92 -3.09
N TYR A 100 -2.11 -0.66 -3.42
CA TYR A 100 -1.52 -0.22 -4.67
C TYR A 100 -0.26 0.60 -4.39
N SER A 101 0.90 0.10 -4.87
CA SER A 101 2.14 0.86 -4.93
C SER A 101 2.27 1.49 -6.32
N ALA A 102 2.33 2.81 -6.36
CA ALA A 102 2.51 3.55 -7.60
C ALA A 102 3.91 3.36 -8.18
N PRO A 103 4.09 3.50 -9.51
CA PRO A 103 5.43 3.59 -10.08
C PRO A 103 6.22 4.76 -9.47
N GLU A 104 7.50 4.56 -9.29
CA GLU A 104 8.38 5.63 -8.84
C GLU A 104 8.55 6.70 -9.92
N THR A 105 8.68 7.94 -9.48
CA THR A 105 8.88 9.08 -10.36
C THR A 105 9.81 10.13 -9.75
N THR A 106 10.30 11.01 -10.57
CA THR A 106 11.09 12.20 -10.16
C THR A 106 10.27 13.48 -10.27
N ASP A 107 9.02 13.39 -10.73
CA ASP A 107 8.12 14.51 -10.96
C ASP A 107 6.91 14.43 -9.99
N PRO A 108 6.69 15.44 -9.13
CA PRO A 108 5.57 15.44 -8.20
C PRO A 108 4.19 15.44 -8.89
N PHE A 109 4.06 16.04 -10.07
CA PHE A 109 2.81 16.01 -10.83
C PHE A 109 2.53 14.63 -11.40
N GLU A 110 3.57 13.91 -11.80
CA GLU A 110 3.47 12.53 -12.24
C GLU A 110 3.11 11.61 -11.07
N ALA A 111 3.67 11.83 -9.87
CA ALA A 111 3.29 11.10 -8.67
C ALA A 111 1.77 11.22 -8.39
N VAL A 112 1.20 12.42 -8.50
CA VAL A 112 -0.26 12.62 -8.36
C VAL A 112 -1.04 11.87 -9.44
N ARG A 113 -0.55 11.86 -10.69
CA ARG A 113 -1.21 11.10 -11.77
C ARG A 113 -1.19 9.60 -11.51
N TYR A 114 -0.08 9.07 -11.02
CA TYR A 114 0.05 7.65 -10.69
C TYR A 114 -0.83 7.25 -9.51
N ASP A 115 -0.92 8.08 -8.48
CA ASP A 115 -1.84 7.87 -7.36
C ASP A 115 -3.30 7.83 -7.85
N ARG A 116 -3.70 8.78 -8.69
CA ARG A 116 -5.04 8.80 -9.30
C ARG A 116 -5.30 7.64 -10.25
N ALA A 117 -4.30 7.23 -11.00
CA ALA A 117 -4.40 6.03 -11.83
C ALA A 117 -4.64 4.78 -10.98
N GLY A 118 -4.00 4.69 -9.82
CA GLY A 118 -4.25 3.64 -8.82
C GLY A 118 -5.71 3.55 -8.41
N ASP A 119 -6.34 4.67 -8.06
CA ASP A 119 -7.78 4.69 -7.72
C ASP A 119 -8.66 4.12 -8.84
N LEU A 120 -8.34 4.43 -10.10
CA LEU A 120 -9.10 3.92 -11.25
C LEU A 120 -8.88 2.43 -11.47
N ILE A 121 -7.63 1.97 -11.37
CA ILE A 121 -7.25 0.57 -11.51
C ILE A 121 -7.91 -0.27 -10.41
N MET A 122 -7.82 0.17 -9.16
CA MET A 122 -8.39 -0.54 -8.03
C MET A 122 -9.92 -0.58 -8.09
N ARG A 123 -10.56 0.49 -8.55
CA ARG A 123 -12.01 0.50 -8.80
C ARG A 123 -12.41 -0.52 -9.88
N ALA A 124 -11.67 -0.60 -10.97
CA ALA A 124 -11.92 -1.57 -12.04
C ALA A 124 -11.72 -3.01 -11.52
N ALA A 125 -10.68 -3.25 -10.72
CA ALA A 125 -10.43 -4.54 -10.09
C ALA A 125 -11.58 -4.96 -9.17
N ALA A 126 -12.08 -4.05 -8.32
CA ALA A 126 -13.20 -4.32 -7.44
C ALA A 126 -14.51 -4.61 -8.21
N ALA A 127 -14.75 -3.90 -9.32
CA ALA A 127 -15.89 -4.17 -10.18
C ALA A 127 -15.82 -5.57 -10.80
N LYS A 128 -14.66 -5.94 -11.36
CA LYS A 128 -14.42 -7.27 -11.93
C LYS A 128 -14.50 -8.38 -10.88
N ALA A 129 -13.96 -8.15 -9.68
CA ALA A 129 -14.10 -9.07 -8.56
C ALA A 129 -15.56 -9.26 -8.16
N SER A 130 -16.35 -8.16 -8.16
CA SER A 130 -17.78 -8.23 -7.87
C SER A 130 -18.53 -9.07 -8.88
N GLU A 131 -18.26 -8.92 -10.17
CA GLU A 131 -18.84 -9.72 -11.25
C GLU A 131 -18.48 -11.20 -11.11
N THR A 132 -17.20 -11.49 -10.88
CA THR A 132 -16.68 -12.87 -10.79
C THR A 132 -17.22 -13.61 -9.56
N THR A 133 -17.35 -12.94 -8.44
CA THR A 133 -17.78 -13.55 -7.17
C THR A 133 -19.29 -13.50 -6.96
N GLY A 134 -20.02 -12.74 -7.77
CA GLY A 134 -21.45 -12.46 -7.56
C GLY A 134 -21.74 -11.64 -6.31
N ARG A 135 -20.73 -10.97 -5.73
CA ARG A 135 -20.82 -10.18 -4.51
C ARG A 135 -20.51 -8.73 -4.81
N LYS A 136 -21.28 -7.80 -4.24
CA LYS A 136 -20.91 -6.39 -4.33
C LYS A 136 -19.68 -6.14 -3.46
N ILE A 137 -18.53 -5.87 -4.07
CA ILE A 137 -17.28 -5.52 -3.38
C ILE A 137 -17.04 -4.02 -3.55
N VAL A 138 -16.79 -3.35 -2.44
CA VAL A 138 -16.54 -1.90 -2.39
C VAL A 138 -15.23 -1.64 -1.71
N LEU A 139 -14.39 -0.82 -2.34
CA LEU A 139 -13.16 -0.30 -1.75
C LEU A 139 -13.42 1.09 -1.16
N HIS A 140 -12.78 1.34 -0.03
CA HIS A 140 -12.81 2.62 0.65
C HIS A 140 -11.38 3.12 0.81
N ARG A 141 -11.16 4.37 0.46
CA ARG A 141 -9.90 5.07 0.71
C ARG A 141 -10.11 6.02 1.88
N ASN A 142 -9.79 5.53 3.05
CA ASN A 142 -9.92 6.27 4.31
C ASN A 142 -8.80 5.85 5.27
N ASN A 143 -8.51 6.69 6.26
CA ASN A 143 -7.40 6.43 7.18
C ASN A 143 -7.84 5.60 8.40
N VAL A 144 -9.07 5.76 8.87
CA VAL A 144 -9.60 5.09 10.06
C VAL A 144 -11.09 4.80 9.89
N ASP A 145 -11.57 3.76 10.56
CA ASP A 145 -12.98 3.36 10.54
C ASP A 145 -13.77 3.77 11.80
N GLY A 146 -13.13 4.43 12.75
CA GLY A 146 -13.74 4.78 14.04
C GLY A 146 -13.88 3.60 15.02
N LYS A 147 -13.41 2.39 14.67
CA LYS A 147 -13.42 1.18 15.50
C LYS A 147 -12.03 0.67 15.85
N GLY A 148 -11.00 1.41 15.45
CA GLY A 148 -9.60 1.09 15.70
C GLY A 148 -8.85 0.47 14.52
N ALA A 149 -9.50 0.17 13.41
CA ALA A 149 -8.81 -0.19 12.18
C ALA A 149 -8.30 1.05 11.45
N SER A 150 -7.12 0.95 10.87
CA SER A 150 -6.49 2.02 10.10
C SER A 150 -5.96 1.48 8.77
N TRP A 151 -5.88 2.36 7.79
CA TRP A 151 -5.33 2.09 6.46
C TRP A 151 -4.27 3.13 6.15
N GLY A 152 -3.11 2.65 5.71
CA GLY A 152 -1.95 3.50 5.48
C GLY A 152 -1.98 4.18 4.11
N THR A 153 -1.31 5.30 4.07
CA THR A 153 -0.78 5.88 2.84
C THR A 153 0.69 6.15 3.08
N HIS A 154 1.55 5.44 2.36
CA HIS A 154 2.99 5.56 2.50
C HIS A 154 3.55 6.48 1.44
N GLU A 155 4.57 7.21 1.82
CA GLU A 155 5.34 8.06 0.93
C GLU A 155 6.82 7.70 1.07
N ASN A 156 7.41 7.25 -0.03
CA ASN A 156 8.80 6.81 -0.10
C ASN A 156 9.64 7.85 -0.83
N TYR A 157 10.68 8.34 -0.20
CA TYR A 157 11.57 9.36 -0.75
C TYR A 157 13.02 8.88 -0.77
N MET A 158 13.61 8.86 -1.95
CA MET A 158 15.04 8.59 -2.06
C MET A 158 15.87 9.77 -1.56
N MET A 159 16.81 9.48 -0.68
CA MET A 159 17.74 10.46 -0.14
C MET A 159 19.19 9.98 -0.26
N LEU A 160 20.12 10.93 -0.25
CA LEU A 160 21.53 10.59 -0.10
C LEU A 160 21.76 10.01 1.30
N ARG A 161 22.52 8.92 1.37
CA ARG A 161 22.91 8.28 2.64
C ARG A 161 23.73 9.22 3.54
N SER A 162 24.39 10.22 2.97
CA SER A 162 25.15 11.24 3.71
C SER A 162 24.27 12.28 4.44
N VAL A 163 22.96 12.29 4.19
CA VAL A 163 22.05 13.20 4.93
C VAL A 163 21.92 12.69 6.37
N PRO A 164 22.24 13.52 7.39
CA PRO A 164 22.10 13.11 8.78
C PRO A 164 20.65 12.75 9.13
N PHE A 165 20.44 11.59 9.74
CA PHE A 165 19.10 11.12 10.05
C PHE A 165 18.33 12.04 11.00
N ASP A 166 19.03 12.68 11.95
CA ASP A 166 18.42 13.66 12.87
C ASP A 166 17.83 14.86 12.14
N LEU A 167 18.50 15.30 11.06
CA LEU A 167 17.98 16.37 10.21
C LEU A 167 16.70 15.93 9.50
N VAL A 168 16.69 14.70 8.95
CA VAL A 168 15.50 14.11 8.31
C VAL A 168 14.35 14.05 9.30
N THR A 169 14.56 13.47 10.47
CA THR A 169 13.54 13.32 11.51
C THR A 169 12.94 14.67 11.88
N ARG A 170 13.77 15.67 12.14
CA ARG A 170 13.30 17.00 12.52
C ARG A 170 12.46 17.66 11.43
N LEU A 171 12.91 17.61 10.18
CA LEU A 171 12.23 18.24 9.05
C LEU A 171 10.93 17.51 8.71
N MET A 172 10.98 16.18 8.63
CA MET A 172 9.81 15.38 8.26
C MET A 172 8.74 15.38 9.34
N THR A 173 9.11 15.34 10.62
CA THR A 173 8.15 15.47 11.72
C THR A 173 7.40 16.79 11.62
N THR A 174 8.11 17.89 11.44
CA THR A 174 7.51 19.21 11.28
C THR A 174 6.57 19.25 10.05
N HIS A 175 7.02 18.69 8.94
CA HIS A 175 6.21 18.62 7.72
C HIS A 175 4.94 17.79 7.93
N PHE A 176 5.05 16.60 8.48
CA PHE A 176 3.90 15.69 8.68
C PHE A 176 2.87 16.28 9.65
N VAL A 177 3.29 16.94 10.70
CA VAL A 177 2.36 17.59 11.63
C VAL A 177 1.64 18.77 10.96
N SER A 178 2.34 19.60 10.20
CA SER A 178 1.76 20.79 9.58
C SER A 178 0.89 20.48 8.36
N ARG A 179 1.23 19.48 7.55
CA ARG A 179 0.49 19.14 6.33
C ARG A 179 -0.92 18.59 6.60
N GLN A 180 -1.22 18.11 7.79
CA GLN A 180 -2.55 17.61 8.17
C GLN A 180 -3.64 18.65 7.88
N ILE A 181 -3.31 19.93 8.02
CA ILE A 181 -4.22 21.05 7.74
C ILE A 181 -4.65 21.06 6.27
N PHE A 182 -3.74 20.72 5.34
CA PHE A 182 -4.02 20.74 3.89
C PHE A 182 -4.68 19.45 3.41
N LEU A 183 -4.40 18.34 4.07
CA LEU A 183 -4.94 17.04 3.69
C LEU A 183 -6.34 16.78 4.23
N SER A 184 -6.86 17.69 5.05
CA SER A 184 -8.16 17.54 5.73
C SER A 184 -8.31 16.22 6.52
N LEU A 185 -7.21 15.59 6.87
CA LEU A 185 -7.22 14.29 7.58
C LEU A 185 -7.82 14.42 8.97
N ILE A 186 -7.74 15.59 9.56
CA ILE A 186 -8.34 15.90 10.86
C ILE A 186 -9.88 15.75 10.83
N HIS A 187 -10.52 16.06 9.71
CA HIS A 187 -11.97 15.93 9.55
C HIS A 187 -12.40 14.48 9.22
N ILE A 188 -11.49 13.67 8.69
CA ILE A 188 -11.74 12.27 8.35
C ILE A 188 -11.57 11.37 9.57
N SER A 189 -10.67 11.72 10.48
CA SER A 189 -10.36 10.93 11.68
C SER A 189 -11.22 11.30 12.89
N GLU A 190 -11.93 12.41 12.88
CA GLU A 190 -12.94 12.70 13.89
C GLU A 190 -14.26 11.99 13.54
N PRO A 191 -14.79 11.10 14.41
CA PRO A 191 -16.12 10.58 14.22
C PRO A 191 -17.08 11.77 14.37
N THR A 192 -17.62 12.24 13.26
CA THR A 192 -18.81 13.10 13.30
C THR A 192 -19.89 12.29 14.02
N ARG A 193 -20.10 12.57 15.28
CA ARG A 193 -21.32 12.19 15.97
C ARG A 193 -22.42 13.03 15.35
N LEU A 194 -23.14 12.45 14.41
CA LEU A 194 -24.46 12.90 14.05
C LEU A 194 -25.45 12.41 15.09
#